data_6c001c6423d94708d5e194407a77c3cf
#
_entry.id   6c001c6423d94708d5e194407a77c3cf
#
_cell.length_a   1.000
_cell.length_b   1.000
_cell.length_c   1.000
_cell.angle_alpha   90.00
_cell.angle_beta   90.00
_cell.angle_gamma   90.00
#
_symmetry.space_group_name_H-M   'P 1'
#
loop_
_entity.id
_entity.type
_entity.pdbx_description
1 polymer ?
#
loop_
_entity_poly.entity_id
_entity_poly.type
_entity_poly.pdbx_seq_one_letter_code
_entity_poly.pdbx_strand_id
1 'polypeptide(L)'
;MALAKANLGFPVVVSAGTTGTIYSVGSAKTAYIRSIVICNTFSGSISSTIAQTVQIYAVPNSGGSVGVATAGNRIGRVSLTADDTFFYDLQYPITLQNTGDSIQVFNEGTYAYTLSGIATATNPVNVMVLGDREA
;
A
#
# COMPACT_ATOMS: atom_id res chain seq x y z
N MET A 1 -17.51 -3.23 22.98
CA MET A 1 -17.11 -2.89 21.59
C MET A 1 -16.98 -4.18 20.81
N ALA A 2 -17.69 -4.31 19.72
CA ALA A 2 -17.59 -5.47 18.84
C ALA A 2 -16.53 -5.20 17.76
N LEU A 3 -15.66 -6.16 17.52
CA LEU A 3 -14.70 -6.13 16.43
C LEU A 3 -15.19 -7.06 15.33
N ALA A 4 -15.16 -6.58 14.10
CA ALA A 4 -15.44 -7.38 12.93
C ALA A 4 -14.13 -7.66 12.19
N LYS A 5 -13.79 -8.92 12.04
CA LYS A 5 -12.72 -9.31 11.13
C LYS A 5 -13.18 -9.06 9.71
N ALA A 6 -12.40 -8.32 8.98
CA ALA A 6 -12.83 -7.94 7.65
C ALA A 6 -11.64 -7.69 6.72
N ASN A 7 -11.92 -7.89 5.48
CA ASN A 7 -11.32 -7.14 4.41
C ASN A 7 -11.75 -5.68 4.62
N LEU A 8 -10.81 -4.78 4.86
CA LEU A 8 -11.10 -3.38 5.16
C LEU A 8 -11.36 -2.55 3.89
N GLY A 9 -11.52 -3.22 2.75
CA GLY A 9 -11.85 -2.61 1.48
C GLY A 9 -11.47 -3.53 0.33
N PHE A 10 -11.94 -3.21 -0.86
CA PHE A 10 -11.49 -3.89 -2.06
C PHE A 10 -10.06 -3.45 -2.43
N PRO A 11 -9.35 -4.21 -3.28
CA PRO A 11 -8.04 -3.78 -3.76
C PRO A 11 -8.11 -2.38 -4.38
N VAL A 12 -7.13 -1.56 -4.05
CA VAL A 12 -6.97 -0.22 -4.60
C VAL A 12 -5.83 -0.26 -5.62
N VAL A 13 -6.09 0.29 -6.79
CA VAL A 13 -5.08 0.40 -7.85
C VAL A 13 -4.25 1.64 -7.60
N VAL A 14 -2.93 1.46 -7.52
CA VAL A 14 -1.98 2.57 -7.36
C VAL A 14 -1.11 2.66 -8.61
N SER A 15 -1.30 3.71 -9.38
CA SER A 15 -0.53 3.95 -10.61
C SER A 15 0.92 4.32 -10.31
N ALA A 16 1.82 4.02 -11.23
CA ALA A 16 3.23 4.36 -11.09
C ALA A 16 3.41 5.88 -10.91
N GLY A 17 4.31 6.26 -10.01
CA GLY A 17 4.60 7.65 -9.70
C GLY A 17 3.55 8.33 -8.82
N THR A 18 2.57 7.59 -8.29
CA THR A 18 1.51 8.16 -7.45
C THR A 18 1.45 7.52 -6.07
N THR A 19 0.87 8.26 -5.13
CA THR A 19 0.52 7.77 -3.81
C THR A 19 -0.97 7.55 -3.73
N GLY A 20 -1.39 6.36 -3.32
CA GLY A 20 -2.79 6.02 -3.10
C GLY A 20 -3.09 5.81 -1.63
N THR A 21 -4.23 6.30 -1.17
CA THR A 21 -4.77 5.96 0.15
C THR A 21 -5.51 4.64 0.02
N ILE A 22 -5.03 3.61 0.74
CA ILE A 22 -5.60 2.27 0.66
C ILE A 22 -6.76 2.12 1.63
N TYR A 23 -6.58 2.64 2.82
CA TYR A 23 -7.62 2.63 3.85
C TYR A 23 -7.45 3.84 4.75
N SER A 24 -8.55 4.47 5.10
CA SER A 24 -8.57 5.50 6.14
C SER A 24 -9.69 5.23 7.11
N VAL A 25 -9.42 5.48 8.39
CA VAL A 25 -10.41 5.24 9.43
C VAL A 25 -11.44 6.36 9.46
N GLY A 26 -12.70 5.98 9.61
CA GLY A 26 -13.80 6.91 9.70
C GLY A 26 -14.00 7.50 11.09
N SER A 27 -14.99 8.37 11.20
CA SER A 27 -15.30 9.07 12.44
C SER A 27 -15.66 8.09 13.57
N ALA A 28 -15.06 8.29 14.73
CA ALA A 28 -15.31 7.51 15.95
C ALA A 28 -15.11 6.00 15.79
N LYS A 29 -14.21 5.60 14.89
CA LYS A 29 -13.90 4.19 14.64
C LYS A 29 -12.42 3.91 14.90
N THR A 30 -12.12 2.66 15.21
CA THR A 30 -10.75 2.15 15.33
C THR A 30 -10.60 0.96 14.39
N ALA A 31 -9.48 0.91 13.71
CA ALA A 31 -9.13 -0.23 12.87
C ALA A 31 -7.75 -0.76 13.28
N TYR A 32 -7.60 -2.07 13.21
CA TYR A 32 -6.36 -2.78 13.51
C TYR A 32 -5.89 -3.46 12.23
N ILE A 33 -4.84 -2.93 11.65
CA ILE A 33 -4.29 -3.44 10.38
C ILE A 33 -3.38 -4.61 10.69
N ARG A 34 -3.69 -5.77 10.13
CA ARG A 34 -2.92 -7.01 10.38
C ARG A 34 -2.08 -7.43 9.19
N SER A 35 -2.53 -7.14 7.97
CA SER A 35 -1.80 -7.51 6.77
C SER A 35 -2.06 -6.52 5.66
N ILE A 36 -1.04 -6.26 4.86
CA ILE A 36 -1.12 -5.46 3.65
C ILE A 36 -0.67 -6.36 2.50
N VAL A 37 -1.53 -6.52 1.50
CA VAL A 37 -1.27 -7.39 0.36
C VAL A 37 -1.03 -6.52 -0.87
N ILE A 38 0.10 -6.73 -1.53
CA ILE A 38 0.49 -5.95 -2.71
C ILE A 38 0.74 -6.91 -3.86
N CYS A 39 0.04 -6.69 -4.96
CA CYS A 39 0.18 -7.49 -6.16
C CYS A 39 0.71 -6.63 -7.31
N ASN A 40 1.82 -7.07 -7.90
CA ASN A 40 2.30 -6.47 -9.14
C ASN A 40 1.45 -7.03 -10.29
N THR A 41 0.64 -6.17 -10.90
CA THR A 41 -0.32 -6.59 -11.92
C THR A 41 0.29 -6.74 -13.30
N PHE A 42 1.58 -6.48 -13.46
CA PHE A 42 2.23 -6.67 -14.75
C PHE A 42 2.26 -8.15 -15.09
N SER A 43 1.62 -8.50 -16.19
CA SER A 43 1.61 -9.85 -16.74
C SER A 43 2.19 -9.82 -18.15
N GLY A 44 3.14 -10.70 -18.44
CA GLY A 44 3.75 -10.77 -19.75
C GLY A 44 5.03 -11.60 -19.72
N SER A 45 5.59 -11.89 -20.90
CA SER A 45 6.87 -12.59 -21.00
C SER A 45 7.98 -11.65 -20.57
N ILE A 46 8.34 -11.67 -19.28
CA ILE A 46 9.28 -10.72 -18.75
C ILE A 46 10.58 -11.40 -18.39
N SER A 47 11.65 -10.71 -18.72
CA SER A 47 12.90 -10.99 -18.04
C SER A 47 12.74 -10.67 -16.56
N SER A 48 13.23 -11.54 -15.69
CA SER A 48 13.20 -11.41 -14.23
C SER A 48 13.81 -10.12 -13.67
N THR A 49 14.23 -9.21 -14.52
CA THR A 49 14.90 -7.95 -14.15
C THR A 49 13.94 -6.78 -13.98
N ILE A 50 12.65 -6.95 -14.31
CA ILE A 50 11.66 -5.88 -14.19
C ILE A 50 10.99 -6.00 -12.83
N ALA A 51 11.46 -5.23 -11.86
CA ALA A 51 10.88 -5.16 -10.54
C ALA A 51 10.19 -3.83 -10.35
N GLN A 52 9.01 -3.88 -9.75
CA GLN A 52 8.25 -2.70 -9.37
C GLN A 52 8.41 -2.47 -7.89
N THR A 53 8.81 -1.26 -7.50
CA THR A 53 9.10 -0.93 -6.12
C THR A 53 7.98 -0.09 -5.54
N VAL A 54 7.53 -0.44 -4.35
CA VAL A 54 6.49 0.28 -3.61
C VAL A 54 6.95 0.64 -2.22
N GLN A 55 6.48 1.77 -1.72
CA GLN A 55 6.72 2.23 -0.36
C GLN A 55 5.39 2.23 0.40
N ILE A 56 5.41 1.78 1.64
CA ILE A 56 4.23 1.62 2.48
C ILE A 56 4.32 2.61 3.64
N TYR A 57 3.22 3.30 3.91
CA TYR A 57 3.16 4.36 4.92
C TYR A 57 1.99 4.13 5.87
N ALA A 58 2.24 4.34 7.17
CA ALA A 58 1.20 4.51 8.17
C ALA A 58 1.13 6.01 8.49
N VAL A 59 0.09 6.68 8.02
CA VAL A 59 0.03 8.14 7.97
C VAL A 59 -0.95 8.65 9.02
N PRO A 60 -0.51 9.44 10.00
CA PRO A 60 -1.42 10.07 10.94
C PRO A 60 -2.30 11.11 10.25
N ASN A 61 -3.49 11.30 10.80
CA ASN A 61 -4.41 12.30 10.28
C ASN A 61 -3.81 13.72 10.38
N SER A 62 -4.38 14.61 9.59
CA SER A 62 -4.08 16.05 9.66
C SER A 62 -5.38 16.80 9.90
N GLY A 63 -5.62 17.20 11.15
CA GLY A 63 -6.84 17.94 11.51
C GLY A 63 -8.14 17.20 11.23
N GLY A 64 -8.18 15.87 11.36
CA GLY A 64 -9.36 15.05 11.08
C GLY A 64 -9.51 14.63 9.61
N SER A 65 -8.56 14.99 8.77
CA SER A 65 -8.51 14.58 7.36
C SER A 65 -7.31 13.66 7.12
N VAL A 66 -7.31 12.98 5.99
CA VAL A 66 -6.18 12.12 5.59
C VAL A 66 -4.92 12.97 5.46
N GLY A 67 -3.86 12.55 6.15
CA GLY A 67 -2.58 13.24 6.12
C GLY A 67 -1.76 12.93 4.85
N VAL A 68 -0.56 13.46 4.79
CA VAL A 68 0.35 13.28 3.66
C VAL A 68 1.46 12.31 4.03
N ALA A 69 1.72 11.34 3.15
CA ALA A 69 2.82 10.41 3.31
C ALA A 69 4.16 11.13 3.24
N THR A 70 5.01 10.90 4.22
CA THR A 70 6.36 11.46 4.29
C THR A 70 7.35 10.37 4.69
N ALA A 71 8.64 10.62 4.52
CA ALA A 71 9.67 9.68 4.93
C ALA A 71 9.58 9.32 6.42
N GLY A 72 9.06 10.23 7.25
CA GLY A 72 8.92 10.02 8.70
C GLY A 72 7.83 9.02 9.09
N ASN A 73 6.91 8.68 8.19
CA ASN A 73 5.84 7.72 8.46
C ASN A 73 5.87 6.49 7.53
N ARG A 74 6.97 6.31 6.82
CA ARG A 74 7.18 5.11 5.99
C ARG A 74 7.49 3.90 6.88
N ILE A 75 6.79 2.79 6.64
CA ILE A 75 6.96 1.56 7.42
C ILE A 75 7.56 0.42 6.60
N GLY A 76 7.63 0.55 5.29
CA GLY A 76 8.23 -0.50 4.46
C GLY A 76 8.49 -0.05 3.04
N ARG A 77 9.37 -0.80 2.38
CA ARG A 77 9.69 -0.65 0.96
C ARG A 77 9.99 -2.03 0.40
N VAL A 78 9.35 -2.40 -0.68
CA VAL A 78 9.50 -3.73 -1.27
C VAL A 78 9.56 -3.64 -2.79
N SER A 79 10.38 -4.51 -3.39
CA SER A 79 10.45 -4.69 -4.84
C SER A 79 9.78 -6.00 -5.21
N LEU A 80 8.89 -5.95 -6.19
CA LEU A 80 8.09 -7.08 -6.65
C LEU A 80 8.40 -7.33 -8.11
N THR A 81 8.74 -8.57 -8.45
CA THR A 81 8.80 -8.99 -9.85
C THR A 81 7.40 -9.10 -10.43
N ALA A 82 7.31 -9.29 -11.75
CA ALA A 82 6.02 -9.42 -12.41
C ALA A 82 5.19 -10.58 -11.85
N ASP A 83 3.89 -10.38 -11.76
CA ASP A 83 2.93 -11.35 -11.22
C ASP A 83 3.16 -11.74 -9.76
N ASP A 84 4.12 -11.09 -9.09
CA ASP A 84 4.41 -11.37 -7.69
C ASP A 84 3.37 -10.73 -6.76
N THR A 85 3.08 -11.43 -5.67
CA THR A 85 2.25 -10.92 -4.59
C THR A 85 3.07 -10.93 -3.31
N PHE A 86 3.07 -9.80 -2.63
CA PHE A 86 3.76 -9.63 -1.35
C PHE A 86 2.74 -9.51 -0.23
N PHE A 87 2.92 -10.32 0.81
CA PHE A 87 2.10 -10.29 2.02
C PHE A 87 2.90 -9.66 3.14
N TYR A 88 2.55 -8.44 3.51
CA TYR A 88 3.14 -7.77 4.65
C TYR A 88 2.33 -8.12 5.90
N ASP A 89 2.65 -9.27 6.50
CA ASP A 89 1.99 -9.73 7.70
C ASP A 89 2.65 -9.10 8.91
N LEU A 90 1.86 -8.41 9.71
CA LEU A 90 2.35 -7.66 10.86
C LEU A 90 2.28 -8.53 12.11
N GLN A 91 3.40 -8.65 12.82
CA GLN A 91 3.44 -9.37 14.09
C GLN A 91 2.52 -8.71 15.13
N TYR A 92 2.50 -7.38 15.14
CA TYR A 92 1.58 -6.58 15.94
C TYR A 92 0.75 -5.69 15.00
N PRO A 93 -0.55 -5.56 15.23
CA PRO A 93 -1.37 -4.74 14.35
C PRO A 93 -0.99 -3.26 14.44
N ILE A 94 -1.13 -2.56 13.31
CA ILE A 94 -1.08 -1.10 13.29
C ILE A 94 -2.46 -0.60 13.68
N THR A 95 -2.52 0.24 14.72
CA THR A 95 -3.78 0.80 15.18
C THR A 95 -4.03 2.16 14.54
N LEU A 96 -5.14 2.27 13.83
CA LEU A 96 -5.63 3.54 13.29
C LEU A 96 -6.86 3.94 14.11
N GLN A 97 -6.77 5.01 14.89
CA GLN A 97 -7.80 5.34 15.88
C GLN A 97 -8.38 6.74 15.75
N ASN A 98 -7.74 7.62 15.00
CA ASN A 98 -8.23 8.98 14.79
C ASN A 98 -8.75 9.13 13.37
N THR A 99 -9.87 9.86 13.22
CA THR A 99 -10.43 10.13 11.90
C THR A 99 -9.36 10.67 10.96
N GLY A 100 -9.17 10.00 9.83
CA GLY A 100 -8.17 10.38 8.84
C GLY A 100 -6.84 9.64 8.97
N ASP A 101 -6.59 8.90 10.05
CA ASP A 101 -5.43 7.98 10.07
C ASP A 101 -5.56 6.98 8.93
N SER A 102 -4.47 6.70 8.23
CA SER A 102 -4.53 5.93 6.98
C SER A 102 -3.33 5.05 6.74
N ILE A 103 -3.52 4.08 5.86
CA ILE A 103 -2.45 3.34 5.19
C ILE A 103 -2.38 3.86 3.76
N GLN A 104 -1.19 4.28 3.35
CA GLN A 104 -0.94 4.80 2.01
C GLN A 104 0.21 4.03 1.37
N VAL A 105 0.19 3.93 0.06
CA VAL A 105 1.24 3.27 -0.73
C VAL A 105 1.66 4.19 -1.86
N PHE A 106 2.97 4.38 -2.00
CA PHE A 106 3.57 5.05 -3.15
C PHE A 106 4.15 4.01 -4.08
N ASN A 107 3.75 4.04 -5.34
CA ASN A 107 4.29 3.18 -6.37
C ASN A 107 5.43 3.92 -7.08
N GLU A 108 6.67 3.53 -6.83
CA GLU A 108 7.85 4.13 -7.48
C GLU A 108 7.90 3.79 -8.98
N GLY A 109 7.15 2.78 -9.41
CA GLY A 109 7.20 2.30 -10.78
C GLY A 109 8.31 1.28 -11.00
N THR A 110 8.52 0.97 -12.25
CA THR A 110 9.52 0.00 -12.70
C THR A 110 10.64 0.72 -13.43
N TYR A 111 11.87 0.40 -13.06
CA TYR A 111 13.06 0.90 -13.76
C TYR A 111 13.67 -0.26 -14.53
N ALA A 112 13.75 -0.10 -15.83
CA ALA A 112 14.43 -1.05 -16.71
C ALA A 112 15.58 -0.35 -17.42
N TYR A 113 16.75 -0.98 -17.41
CA TYR A 113 17.88 -0.50 -18.19
C TYR A 113 17.71 -0.93 -19.63
N THR A 114 17.78 0.02 -20.55
CA THR A 114 17.76 -0.22 -21.98
C THR A 114 19.10 0.22 -22.57
N LEU A 115 19.35 -0.12 -23.84
CA LEU A 115 20.55 0.35 -24.54
C LEU A 115 20.61 1.86 -24.68
N SER A 116 19.47 2.55 -24.58
CA SER A 116 19.38 4.00 -24.65
C SER A 116 19.28 4.69 -23.30
N GLY A 117 19.32 3.93 -22.17
CA GLY A 117 19.23 4.49 -20.83
C GLY A 117 18.25 3.74 -19.93
N ILE A 118 17.66 4.47 -18.99
CA ILE A 118 16.69 3.93 -18.03
C ILE A 118 15.29 4.24 -18.55
N ALA A 119 14.48 3.20 -18.73
CA ALA A 119 13.05 3.34 -19.03
C ALA A 119 12.24 3.07 -17.78
N THR A 120 11.23 3.91 -17.50
CA THR A 120 10.29 3.71 -16.41
C THR A 120 9.02 3.11 -16.97
N ALA A 121 8.63 1.93 -16.48
CA ALA A 121 7.36 1.34 -16.83
C ALA A 121 6.24 1.91 -15.94
N THR A 122 5.04 2.02 -16.49
CA THR A 122 3.90 2.70 -15.88
C THR A 122 2.87 1.74 -15.30
N ASN A 123 3.31 0.56 -14.87
CA ASN A 123 2.38 -0.47 -14.41
C ASN A 123 1.85 -0.16 -13.01
N PRO A 124 0.53 -0.31 -12.80
CA PRO A 124 -0.04 -0.18 -11.48
C PRO A 124 0.23 -1.39 -10.60
N VAL A 125 0.08 -1.21 -9.29
CA VAL A 125 -0.02 -2.29 -8.32
C VAL A 125 -1.41 -2.28 -7.71
N ASN A 126 -1.90 -3.47 -7.32
CA ASN A 126 -3.11 -3.60 -6.52
C ASN A 126 -2.72 -3.78 -5.06
N VAL A 127 -3.34 -3.02 -4.18
CA VAL A 127 -3.05 -3.05 -2.74
C VAL A 127 -4.34 -3.26 -1.97
N MET A 128 -4.31 -4.17 -1.01
CA MET A 128 -5.44 -4.46 -0.15
C MET A 128 -5.00 -4.53 1.30
N VAL A 129 -5.85 -4.07 2.20
CA VAL A 129 -5.60 -4.09 3.65
C VAL A 129 -6.56 -5.05 4.32
N LEU A 130 -6.03 -5.89 5.20
CA LEU A 130 -6.81 -6.86 5.98
C LEU A 130 -6.63 -6.59 7.47
N GLY A 131 -7.67 -6.81 8.25
CA GLY A 131 -7.59 -6.64 9.69
C GLY A 131 -8.94 -6.67 10.37
N ASP A 132 -9.00 -6.02 11.52
CA ASP A 132 -10.21 -5.91 12.33
C ASP A 132 -10.60 -4.44 12.41
N ARG A 133 -11.88 -4.17 12.49
CA ARG A 133 -12.40 -2.82 12.71
C ARG A 133 -13.57 -2.85 13.67
N GLU A 134 -13.84 -1.71 14.28
CA GLU A 134 -15.06 -1.54 15.04
C GLU A 134 -16.28 -1.66 14.14
N ALA A 135 -17.24 -2.38 14.63
CA ALA A 135 -18.50 -2.60 13.93
C ALA A 135 -19.34 -1.32 13.81
#